data_0265339e16d6554eb6f16e9f2a96175e
#
_entry.id   0265339e16d6554eb6f16e9f2a96175e
#
_cell.length_a   1.000
_cell.length_b   1.000
_cell.length_c   1.000
_cell.angle_alpha   90.00
_cell.angle_beta   90.00
_cell.angle_gamma   90.00
#
_symmetry.space_group_name_H-M   'P 1'
#
loop_
_entity.id
_entity.type
_entity.pdbx_description
1 polymer ?
#
loop_
_entity_poly.entity_id
_entity_poly.type
_entity_poly.pdbx_seq_one_letter_code
_entity_poly.pdbx_strand_id
1 'polypeptide(L)'
;MRAWLLLCLCVAVPAWAQADAAIPPMTSPVVDTTGTLDAAQKQALEAQALALQQRKGSQLQILMVPSTQPETIEQYTQRVFEQWKIGRSGVDDGVLLVVAKDDRRVRIEPGYGLEGAIPDAIANRVIQEYLAPHFRSGDYAGGLVDGSAALVKLIDGEELPAPVSAHREPRGSGGDGFTLALVIGFFVGTFARALLGWLPRPVRALVGGGGAAVAAFLFTSLWLASGLAGLIGLFVGLSSGRVGRFARNSGWGGGGFGGGGGWGGGGGGFGGGGGGWGGGGGRSGGGGASGGW
;
A
#
# COMPACT_ATOMS: atom_id res chain seq x y z
N MET A 1 37.09 52.55 5.27
CA MET A 1 35.84 51.87 4.88
C MET A 1 36.19 50.76 3.89
N ARG A 2 36.27 49.51 4.37
CA ARG A 2 36.63 48.35 3.55
C ARG A 2 35.34 47.53 3.32
N ALA A 3 34.83 47.58 2.09
CA ALA A 3 33.69 46.78 1.64
C ALA A 3 34.11 45.33 1.48
N TRP A 4 33.53 44.45 2.28
CA TRP A 4 33.65 43.00 2.13
C TRP A 4 32.59 42.55 1.14
N LEU A 5 33.02 42.24 -0.10
CA LEU A 5 32.24 41.53 -1.09
C LEU A 5 32.25 40.04 -0.72
N LEU A 6 31.19 39.55 -0.06
CA LEU A 6 30.92 38.14 0.10
C LEU A 6 30.42 37.57 -1.24
N LEU A 7 31.32 36.95 -1.97
CA LEU A 7 31.02 36.19 -3.17
C LEU A 7 30.40 34.86 -2.74
N CYS A 8 29.07 34.78 -2.69
CA CYS A 8 28.34 33.51 -2.55
C CYS A 8 28.56 32.68 -3.82
N LEU A 9 29.53 31.79 -3.79
CA LEU A 9 29.73 30.76 -4.80
C LEU A 9 28.61 29.70 -4.63
N CYS A 10 27.50 29.90 -5.37
CA CYS A 10 26.49 28.86 -5.52
C CYS A 10 27.12 27.69 -6.28
N VAL A 11 27.57 26.68 -5.55
CA VAL A 11 27.93 25.39 -6.14
C VAL A 11 26.62 24.75 -6.59
N ALA A 12 26.29 24.92 -7.86
CA ALA A 12 25.22 24.14 -8.50
C ALA A 12 25.68 22.68 -8.57
N VAL A 13 25.28 21.88 -7.58
CA VAL A 13 25.46 20.42 -7.65
C VAL A 13 24.52 19.95 -8.76
N PRO A 14 25.05 19.35 -9.86
CA PRO A 14 24.17 18.78 -10.88
C PRO A 14 23.35 17.69 -10.20
N ALA A 15 22.04 17.88 -10.10
CA ALA A 15 21.10 16.82 -9.73
C ALA A 15 21.13 15.83 -10.90
N TRP A 16 21.83 14.74 -10.72
CA TRP A 16 21.77 13.62 -11.65
C TRP A 16 20.36 13.06 -11.52
N ALA A 17 19.51 13.39 -12.49
CA ALA A 17 18.22 12.73 -12.62
C ALA A 17 18.52 11.25 -12.91
N GLN A 18 18.34 10.40 -11.92
CA GLN A 18 18.39 8.96 -12.13
C GLN A 18 17.25 8.60 -13.09
N ALA A 19 17.59 7.95 -14.21
CA ALA A 19 16.59 7.46 -15.13
C ALA A 19 15.79 6.33 -14.45
N ASP A 20 14.50 6.30 -14.71
CA ASP A 20 13.62 5.25 -14.21
C ASP A 20 14.10 3.88 -14.70
N ALA A 21 13.81 2.83 -13.91
CA ALA A 21 14.19 1.46 -14.26
C ALA A 21 13.54 1.06 -15.60
N ALA A 22 14.34 0.48 -16.49
CA ALA A 22 13.86 0.08 -17.82
C ALA A 22 12.82 -1.04 -17.73
N ILE A 23 11.73 -0.90 -18.51
CA ILE A 23 10.72 -1.96 -18.65
C ILE A 23 11.09 -2.83 -19.86
N PRO A 24 11.33 -4.14 -19.67
CA PRO A 24 11.62 -5.04 -20.78
C PRO A 24 10.37 -5.23 -21.67
N PRO A 25 10.53 -5.65 -22.91
CA PRO A 25 9.39 -5.99 -23.76
C PRO A 25 8.68 -7.24 -23.25
N MET A 26 7.35 -7.26 -23.31
CA MET A 26 6.54 -8.43 -22.95
C MET A 26 6.56 -9.44 -24.09
N THR A 27 7.46 -10.40 -24.04
CA THR A 27 7.65 -11.41 -25.09
C THR A 27 6.96 -12.75 -24.83
N SER A 28 6.66 -13.04 -23.58
CA SER A 28 6.02 -14.26 -23.09
C SER A 28 5.32 -14.03 -21.75
N PRO A 29 4.51 -14.99 -21.26
CA PRO A 29 3.90 -14.91 -19.93
C PRO A 29 4.92 -14.76 -18.80
N VAL A 30 6.15 -15.19 -19.02
CA VAL A 30 7.23 -15.12 -18.02
C VAL A 30 8.43 -14.41 -18.63
N VAL A 31 8.70 -13.19 -18.17
CA VAL A 31 9.87 -12.41 -18.59
C VAL A 31 10.86 -12.41 -17.43
N ASP A 32 11.97 -13.09 -17.61
CA ASP A 32 13.08 -13.13 -16.65
C ASP A 32 14.32 -12.48 -17.28
N THR A 33 14.66 -11.29 -16.78
CA THR A 33 15.88 -10.56 -17.19
C THR A 33 17.08 -10.88 -16.31
N THR A 34 16.87 -11.67 -15.24
CA THR A 34 17.91 -12.02 -14.26
C THR A 34 18.62 -13.33 -14.60
N GLY A 35 18.04 -14.13 -15.51
CA GLY A 35 18.54 -15.46 -15.81
C GLY A 35 18.47 -16.44 -14.62
N THR A 36 17.55 -16.19 -13.69
CA THR A 36 17.38 -17.02 -12.48
C THR A 36 16.64 -18.32 -12.77
N LEU A 37 15.68 -18.28 -13.70
CA LEU A 37 14.89 -19.45 -14.09
C LEU A 37 15.59 -20.20 -15.24
N ASP A 38 15.67 -21.50 -15.10
CA ASP A 38 16.08 -22.34 -16.23
C ASP A 38 14.92 -22.47 -17.26
N ALA A 39 15.24 -23.04 -18.43
CA ALA A 39 14.28 -23.17 -19.53
C ALA A 39 13.05 -24.02 -19.16
N ALA A 40 13.24 -25.08 -18.38
CA ALA A 40 12.16 -25.98 -17.98
C ALA A 40 11.23 -25.32 -16.95
N GLN A 41 11.82 -24.61 -15.98
CA GLN A 41 11.08 -23.83 -14.97
C GLN A 41 10.26 -22.71 -15.62
N LYS A 42 10.86 -21.97 -16.54
CA LYS A 42 10.18 -20.93 -17.31
C LYS A 42 9.02 -21.53 -18.11
N GLN A 43 9.25 -22.62 -18.83
CA GLN A 43 8.21 -23.29 -19.62
C GLN A 43 7.04 -23.80 -18.75
N ALA A 44 7.31 -24.31 -17.55
CA ALA A 44 6.27 -24.76 -16.63
C ALA A 44 5.36 -23.60 -16.17
N LEU A 45 5.95 -22.46 -15.82
CA LEU A 45 5.22 -21.25 -15.45
C LEU A 45 4.44 -20.68 -16.63
N GLU A 46 5.01 -20.67 -17.82
CA GLU A 46 4.33 -20.22 -19.05
C GLU A 46 3.13 -21.12 -19.37
N ALA A 47 3.28 -22.44 -19.25
CA ALA A 47 2.19 -23.39 -19.48
C ALA A 47 1.03 -23.16 -18.49
N GLN A 48 1.33 -22.84 -17.24
CA GLN A 48 0.32 -22.53 -16.22
C GLN A 48 -0.44 -21.23 -16.57
N ALA A 49 0.26 -20.18 -16.97
CA ALA A 49 -0.33 -18.91 -17.38
C ALA A 49 -1.21 -19.05 -18.64
N LEU A 50 -0.73 -19.80 -19.63
CA LEU A 50 -1.47 -20.11 -20.86
C LEU A 50 -2.73 -20.94 -20.58
N ALA A 51 -2.64 -21.94 -19.68
CA ALA A 51 -3.80 -22.74 -19.29
C ALA A 51 -4.88 -21.88 -18.59
N LEU A 52 -4.50 -20.92 -17.75
CA LEU A 52 -5.42 -19.97 -17.16
C LEU A 52 -6.10 -19.13 -18.25
N GLN A 53 -5.33 -18.56 -19.16
CA GLN A 53 -5.85 -17.74 -20.25
C GLN A 53 -6.84 -18.52 -21.16
N GLN A 54 -6.54 -19.77 -21.46
CA GLN A 54 -7.42 -20.64 -22.27
C GLN A 54 -8.73 -20.94 -21.54
N ARG A 55 -8.72 -21.15 -20.22
CA ARG A 55 -9.92 -21.50 -19.45
C ARG A 55 -10.80 -20.29 -19.11
N LYS A 56 -10.18 -19.20 -18.66
CA LYS A 56 -10.88 -18.02 -18.09
C LYS A 56 -10.77 -16.78 -18.96
N GLY A 57 -9.78 -16.73 -19.85
CA GLY A 57 -9.41 -15.51 -20.57
C GLY A 57 -8.55 -14.56 -19.74
N SER A 58 -8.40 -14.79 -18.45
CA SER A 58 -7.59 -13.97 -17.56
C SER A 58 -6.09 -14.15 -17.83
N GLN A 59 -5.32 -13.08 -17.71
CA GLN A 59 -3.90 -13.07 -18.05
C GLN A 59 -3.04 -12.98 -16.79
N LEU A 60 -2.24 -14.02 -16.53
CA LEU A 60 -1.18 -14.01 -15.52
C LEU A 60 0.15 -13.67 -16.19
N GLN A 61 0.81 -12.64 -15.69
CA GLN A 61 2.10 -12.18 -16.18
C GLN A 61 3.12 -12.18 -15.03
N ILE A 62 4.29 -12.74 -15.27
CA ILE A 62 5.41 -12.78 -14.31
C ILE A 62 6.58 -12.01 -14.89
N LEU A 63 7.14 -11.10 -14.08
CA LEU A 63 8.32 -10.32 -14.44
C LEU A 63 9.38 -10.45 -13.35
N MET A 64 10.57 -10.92 -13.71
CA MET A 64 11.74 -10.88 -12.85
C MET A 64 12.76 -9.88 -13.39
N VAL A 65 13.14 -8.94 -12.52
CA VAL A 65 14.17 -7.92 -12.79
C VAL A 65 15.22 -7.93 -11.68
N PRO A 66 16.45 -7.47 -11.96
CA PRO A 66 17.46 -7.35 -10.91
C PRO A 66 17.02 -6.37 -9.82
N SER A 67 16.64 -5.16 -10.22
CA SER A 67 16.24 -4.06 -9.32
C SER A 67 15.22 -3.15 -9.98
N THR A 68 14.40 -2.49 -9.17
CA THR A 68 13.49 -1.43 -9.62
C THR A 68 14.02 -0.03 -9.32
N GLN A 69 15.16 0.08 -8.65
CA GLN A 69 15.75 1.35 -8.26
C GLN A 69 15.97 2.28 -9.49
N PRO A 70 15.71 3.58 -9.36
CA PRO A 70 15.40 4.33 -8.14
C PRO A 70 13.92 4.34 -7.73
N GLU A 71 13.04 3.71 -8.50
CA GLU A 71 11.62 3.63 -8.21
C GLU A 71 11.32 2.61 -7.10
N THR A 72 10.22 2.81 -6.39
CA THR A 72 9.68 1.74 -5.54
C THR A 72 9.10 0.63 -6.42
N ILE A 73 9.00 -0.59 -5.88
CA ILE A 73 8.43 -1.70 -6.64
C ILE A 73 6.98 -1.42 -7.04
N GLU A 74 6.24 -0.66 -6.23
CA GLU A 74 4.87 -0.25 -6.49
C GLU A 74 4.79 0.64 -7.74
N GLN A 75 5.61 1.68 -7.80
CA GLN A 75 5.67 2.61 -8.93
C GLN A 75 6.09 1.90 -10.21
N TYR A 76 7.14 1.09 -10.12
CA TYR A 76 7.62 0.31 -11.25
C TYR A 76 6.55 -0.64 -11.78
N THR A 77 5.91 -1.42 -10.90
CA THR A 77 4.88 -2.40 -11.29
C THR A 77 3.68 -1.74 -11.95
N GLN A 78 3.21 -0.62 -11.41
CA GLN A 78 2.11 0.14 -12.02
C GLN A 78 2.48 0.61 -13.44
N ARG A 79 3.68 1.15 -13.60
CA ARG A 79 4.18 1.60 -14.90
C ARG A 79 4.32 0.44 -15.91
N VAL A 80 4.77 -0.74 -15.43
CA VAL A 80 4.79 -1.97 -16.24
C VAL A 80 3.39 -2.37 -16.66
N PHE A 81 2.45 -2.38 -15.71
CA PHE A 81 1.06 -2.76 -15.98
C PHE A 81 0.41 -1.84 -17.02
N GLU A 82 0.61 -0.53 -16.90
CA GLU A 82 0.13 0.48 -17.85
C GLU A 82 0.75 0.35 -19.24
N GLN A 83 2.05 0.01 -19.31
CA GLN A 83 2.75 -0.16 -20.59
C GLN A 83 2.37 -1.49 -21.27
N TRP A 84 2.29 -2.57 -20.50
CA TRP A 84 1.99 -3.91 -21.02
C TRP A 84 0.50 -4.16 -21.24
N LYS A 85 -0.37 -3.40 -20.55
CA LYS A 85 -1.84 -3.47 -20.65
C LYS A 85 -2.36 -4.89 -20.43
N ILE A 86 -1.96 -5.51 -19.33
CA ILE A 86 -2.21 -6.90 -19.00
C ILE A 86 -3.70 -7.13 -18.74
N GLY A 87 -4.27 -8.21 -19.32
CA GLY A 87 -5.69 -8.52 -19.23
C GLY A 87 -6.51 -7.95 -20.39
N ARG A 88 -7.78 -8.34 -20.47
CA ARG A 88 -8.70 -7.91 -21.54
C ARG A 88 -9.20 -6.50 -21.30
N SER A 89 -9.29 -5.71 -22.38
CA SER A 89 -9.87 -4.36 -22.32
C SER A 89 -11.32 -4.38 -21.83
N GLY A 90 -11.63 -3.55 -20.82
CA GLY A 90 -12.97 -3.43 -20.25
C GLY A 90 -13.39 -4.57 -19.32
N VAL A 91 -12.62 -5.67 -19.29
CA VAL A 91 -12.75 -6.74 -18.28
C VAL A 91 -11.70 -6.54 -17.19
N ASP A 92 -10.53 -6.06 -17.57
CA ASP A 92 -9.39 -5.72 -16.70
C ASP A 92 -8.94 -6.92 -15.82
N ASP A 93 -8.94 -8.13 -16.41
CA ASP A 93 -8.73 -9.41 -15.76
C ASP A 93 -7.27 -9.92 -15.87
N GLY A 94 -6.35 -9.00 -15.79
CA GLY A 94 -4.92 -9.29 -15.71
C GLY A 94 -4.41 -9.31 -14.29
N VAL A 95 -3.35 -10.07 -14.03
CA VAL A 95 -2.57 -10.01 -12.80
C VAL A 95 -1.08 -10.02 -13.12
N LEU A 96 -0.34 -9.09 -12.51
CA LEU A 96 1.10 -8.95 -12.66
C LEU A 96 1.80 -9.33 -11.36
N LEU A 97 2.75 -10.26 -11.45
CA LEU A 97 3.66 -10.63 -10.38
C LEU A 97 5.06 -10.13 -10.74
N VAL A 98 5.59 -9.17 -10.00
CA VAL A 98 6.93 -8.61 -10.18
C VAL A 98 7.84 -9.04 -9.05
N VAL A 99 9.03 -9.51 -9.40
CA VAL A 99 10.10 -9.86 -8.46
C VAL A 99 11.34 -9.02 -8.76
N ALA A 100 11.72 -8.14 -7.86
CA ALA A 100 12.98 -7.40 -7.88
C ALA A 100 13.99 -8.15 -7.01
N LYS A 101 14.83 -8.97 -7.66
CA LYS A 101 15.65 -9.98 -7.00
C LYS A 101 16.68 -9.38 -6.04
N ASP A 102 17.44 -8.39 -6.50
CA ASP A 102 18.52 -7.79 -5.72
C ASP A 102 17.98 -6.86 -4.63
N ASP A 103 16.79 -6.26 -4.86
CA ASP A 103 16.06 -5.46 -3.87
C ASP A 103 15.35 -6.34 -2.82
N ARG A 104 15.25 -7.66 -3.05
CA ARG A 104 14.46 -8.61 -2.26
C ARG A 104 13.01 -8.15 -2.07
N ARG A 105 12.40 -7.71 -3.14
CA ARG A 105 11.03 -7.20 -3.14
C ARG A 105 10.18 -7.95 -4.16
N VAL A 106 8.94 -8.20 -3.79
CA VAL A 106 7.94 -8.81 -4.65
C VAL A 106 6.64 -8.03 -4.55
N ARG A 107 5.93 -7.92 -5.68
CA ARG A 107 4.61 -7.29 -5.73
C ARG A 107 3.66 -8.12 -6.59
N ILE A 108 2.43 -8.24 -6.12
CA ILE A 108 1.31 -8.76 -6.89
C ILE A 108 0.35 -7.60 -7.13
N GLU A 109 0.04 -7.32 -8.38
CA GLU A 109 -0.86 -6.25 -8.80
C GLU A 109 -1.96 -6.83 -9.68
N PRO A 110 -3.21 -6.94 -9.18
CA PRO A 110 -4.36 -7.32 -9.98
C PRO A 110 -4.89 -6.14 -10.79
N GLY A 111 -5.46 -6.42 -11.95
CA GLY A 111 -6.31 -5.48 -12.66
C GLY A 111 -7.67 -5.34 -11.98
N TYR A 112 -8.42 -4.29 -12.31
CA TYR A 112 -9.71 -3.98 -11.69
C TYR A 112 -10.69 -5.16 -11.66
N GLY A 113 -10.74 -5.98 -12.73
CA GLY A 113 -11.62 -7.15 -12.80
C GLY A 113 -11.26 -8.28 -11.85
N LEU A 114 -10.05 -8.29 -11.31
CA LEU A 114 -9.56 -9.31 -10.38
C LEU A 114 -9.45 -8.82 -8.93
N GLU A 115 -9.70 -7.55 -8.62
CA GLU A 115 -9.64 -7.03 -7.24
C GLU A 115 -10.59 -7.77 -6.29
N GLY A 116 -11.74 -8.23 -6.79
CA GLY A 116 -12.67 -9.04 -6.00
C GLY A 116 -12.16 -10.45 -5.70
N ALA A 117 -11.39 -11.06 -6.61
CA ALA A 117 -10.79 -12.38 -6.43
C ALA A 117 -9.46 -12.33 -5.68
N ILE A 118 -8.68 -11.27 -5.88
CA ILE A 118 -7.35 -11.06 -5.31
C ILE A 118 -7.31 -9.69 -4.60
N PRO A 119 -8.05 -9.50 -3.50
CA PRO A 119 -7.93 -8.29 -2.67
C PRO A 119 -6.52 -8.18 -2.07
N ASP A 120 -6.12 -6.98 -1.66
CA ASP A 120 -4.77 -6.69 -1.12
C ASP A 120 -4.37 -7.64 0.01
N ALA A 121 -5.28 -7.95 0.92
CA ALA A 121 -5.04 -8.88 2.03
C ALA A 121 -4.70 -10.30 1.52
N ILE A 122 -5.38 -10.76 0.48
CA ILE A 122 -5.14 -12.07 -0.12
C ILE A 122 -3.84 -12.06 -0.95
N ALA A 123 -3.58 -11.00 -1.71
CA ALA A 123 -2.31 -10.82 -2.40
C ALA A 123 -1.12 -10.84 -1.42
N ASN A 124 -1.23 -10.13 -0.30
CA ASN A 124 -0.23 -10.17 0.77
C ASN A 124 -0.05 -11.57 1.36
N ARG A 125 -1.15 -12.31 1.57
CA ARG A 125 -1.11 -13.69 2.05
C ARG A 125 -0.36 -14.60 1.07
N VAL A 126 -0.62 -14.47 -0.24
CA VAL A 126 0.12 -15.24 -1.27
C VAL A 126 1.61 -14.93 -1.19
N ILE A 127 1.98 -13.66 -1.03
CA ILE A 127 3.40 -13.28 -0.87
C ILE A 127 4.01 -13.94 0.36
N GLN A 128 3.36 -13.86 1.52
CA GLN A 128 3.94 -14.30 2.80
C GLN A 128 3.96 -15.82 2.96
N GLU A 129 2.97 -16.53 2.42
CA GLU A 129 2.83 -17.99 2.63
C GLU A 129 3.44 -18.80 1.47
N TYR A 130 3.41 -18.31 0.24
CA TYR A 130 3.84 -19.07 -0.94
C TYR A 130 5.14 -18.56 -1.58
N LEU A 131 5.38 -17.24 -1.63
CA LEU A 131 6.55 -16.69 -2.30
C LEU A 131 7.74 -16.50 -1.35
N ALA A 132 7.55 -15.74 -0.28
CA ALA A 132 8.64 -15.33 0.61
C ALA A 132 9.39 -16.48 1.29
N PRO A 133 8.78 -17.60 1.73
CA PRO A 133 9.50 -18.71 2.31
C PRO A 133 10.50 -19.35 1.33
N HIS A 134 10.08 -19.57 0.08
CA HIS A 134 10.92 -20.09 -0.99
C HIS A 134 12.04 -19.11 -1.34
N PHE A 135 11.73 -17.82 -1.50
CA PHE A 135 12.71 -16.81 -1.87
C PHE A 135 13.79 -16.62 -0.79
N ARG A 136 13.46 -16.76 0.50
CA ARG A 136 14.45 -16.77 1.60
C ARG A 136 15.45 -17.92 1.50
N SER A 137 15.03 -19.06 0.97
CA SER A 137 15.91 -20.21 0.73
C SER A 137 16.62 -20.18 -0.63
N GLY A 138 16.34 -19.14 -1.45
CA GLY A 138 16.90 -19.02 -2.80
C GLY A 138 16.15 -19.80 -3.88
N ASP A 139 15.06 -20.48 -3.52
CA ASP A 139 14.22 -21.25 -4.46
C ASP A 139 13.19 -20.33 -5.13
N TYR A 140 13.64 -19.52 -6.07
CA TYR A 140 12.76 -18.60 -6.80
C TYR A 140 11.74 -19.33 -7.66
N ALA A 141 12.15 -20.43 -8.32
CA ALA A 141 11.28 -21.19 -9.20
C ALA A 141 10.14 -21.87 -8.43
N GLY A 142 10.43 -22.56 -7.30
CA GLY A 142 9.43 -23.17 -6.46
C GLY A 142 8.43 -22.15 -5.93
N GLY A 143 8.92 -21.02 -5.43
CA GLY A 143 8.06 -19.92 -4.96
C GLY A 143 7.13 -19.38 -6.05
N LEU A 144 7.67 -19.16 -7.26
CA LEU A 144 6.85 -18.68 -8.39
C LEU A 144 5.80 -19.71 -8.82
N VAL A 145 6.15 -21.00 -8.84
CA VAL A 145 5.20 -22.09 -9.19
C VAL A 145 4.06 -22.13 -8.15
N ASP A 146 4.38 -22.13 -6.87
CA ASP A 146 3.37 -22.22 -5.80
C ASP A 146 2.54 -20.94 -5.69
N GLY A 147 3.20 -19.77 -5.79
CA GLY A 147 2.52 -18.48 -5.76
C GLY A 147 1.59 -18.27 -6.96
N SER A 148 2.05 -18.62 -8.18
CA SER A 148 1.21 -18.53 -9.37
C SER A 148 0.06 -19.55 -9.34
N ALA A 149 0.27 -20.76 -8.80
CA ALA A 149 -0.79 -21.73 -8.60
C ALA A 149 -1.87 -21.23 -7.63
N ALA A 150 -1.45 -20.56 -6.55
CA ALA A 150 -2.38 -19.93 -5.62
C ALA A 150 -3.19 -18.80 -6.30
N LEU A 151 -2.55 -17.95 -7.10
CA LEU A 151 -3.23 -16.90 -7.87
C LEU A 151 -4.23 -17.49 -8.88
N VAL A 152 -3.85 -18.56 -9.59
CA VAL A 152 -4.73 -19.25 -10.53
C VAL A 152 -5.98 -19.80 -9.83
N LYS A 153 -5.84 -20.43 -8.67
CA LYS A 153 -6.99 -20.92 -7.87
C LYS A 153 -7.93 -19.80 -7.46
N LEU A 154 -7.40 -18.68 -7.01
CA LEU A 154 -8.21 -17.51 -6.67
C LEU A 154 -9.00 -16.96 -7.85
N ILE A 155 -8.37 -16.91 -9.03
CA ILE A 155 -9.03 -16.47 -10.28
C ILE A 155 -10.08 -17.50 -10.73
N ASP A 156 -9.85 -18.80 -10.49
CA ASP A 156 -10.82 -19.85 -10.75
C ASP A 156 -12.02 -19.81 -9.78
N GLY A 157 -11.93 -19.06 -8.69
CA GLY A 157 -12.98 -18.90 -7.66
C GLY A 157 -12.85 -19.90 -6.51
N GLU A 158 -11.71 -20.55 -6.34
CA GLU A 158 -11.41 -21.44 -5.23
C GLU A 158 -10.86 -20.66 -4.04
N GLU A 159 -11.28 -21.01 -2.83
CA GLU A 159 -10.69 -20.47 -1.61
C GLU A 159 -9.29 -21.07 -1.35
N LEU A 160 -8.38 -20.25 -0.83
CA LEU A 160 -7.10 -20.77 -0.34
C LEU A 160 -7.31 -21.59 0.93
N PRO A 161 -6.47 -22.65 1.18
CA PRO A 161 -6.46 -23.35 2.45
C PRO A 161 -6.35 -22.40 3.65
N ALA A 162 -6.78 -22.85 4.84
CA ALA A 162 -6.64 -22.05 6.05
C ALA A 162 -5.17 -21.58 6.25
N PRO A 163 -4.91 -20.35 6.73
CA PRO A 163 -3.57 -19.84 6.93
C PRO A 163 -2.71 -20.79 7.77
N VAL A 164 -1.55 -21.17 7.27
CA VAL A 164 -0.62 -22.12 7.94
C VAL A 164 0.02 -21.49 9.18
N SER A 165 0.11 -20.19 9.21
CA SER A 165 0.55 -19.43 10.39
C SER A 165 -0.38 -18.22 10.53
N ALA A 166 -0.83 -17.97 11.78
CA ALA A 166 -1.27 -16.66 12.12
C ALA A 166 -0.03 -15.75 11.98
N HIS A 167 0.27 -15.29 10.77
CA HIS A 167 1.12 -14.14 10.59
C HIS A 167 0.40 -13.03 11.37
N ARG A 168 0.89 -12.82 12.59
CA ARG A 168 0.53 -11.64 13.35
C ARG A 168 0.89 -10.52 12.40
N GLU A 169 -0.13 -9.91 11.76
CA GLU A 169 0.08 -8.63 11.10
C GLU A 169 0.96 -7.83 12.05
N PRO A 170 2.05 -7.20 11.59
CA PRO A 170 2.78 -6.30 12.46
C PRO A 170 1.72 -5.33 12.93
N ARG A 171 1.24 -5.55 14.15
CA ARG A 171 0.22 -4.74 14.82
C ARG A 171 0.74 -3.34 14.64
N GLY A 172 0.04 -2.57 13.79
CA GLY A 172 0.50 -1.30 13.25
C GLY A 172 1.26 -0.56 14.33
N SER A 173 2.46 -0.11 14.03
CA SER A 173 3.44 0.38 14.99
C SER A 173 2.71 1.20 16.03
N GLY A 174 2.95 0.97 17.32
CA GLY A 174 2.16 1.52 18.45
C GLY A 174 1.97 3.06 18.45
N GLY A 175 2.28 3.73 17.33
CA GLY A 175 2.04 5.12 17.04
C GLY A 175 0.56 5.48 16.94
N ASP A 176 -0.24 4.65 16.28
CA ASP A 176 -1.65 5.03 16.04
C ASP A 176 -2.48 4.95 17.32
N GLY A 177 -2.31 3.89 18.12
CA GLY A 177 -2.96 3.76 19.41
C GLY A 177 -2.47 4.79 20.42
N PHE A 178 -1.18 5.13 20.40
CA PHE A 178 -0.61 6.16 21.24
C PHE A 178 -1.14 7.55 20.88
N THR A 179 -1.15 7.90 19.60
CA THR A 179 -1.68 9.16 19.08
C THR A 179 -3.17 9.29 19.40
N LEU A 180 -3.94 8.23 19.17
CA LEU A 180 -5.38 8.19 19.49
C LEU A 180 -5.63 8.39 21.00
N ALA A 181 -4.83 7.76 21.87
CA ALA A 181 -4.94 7.94 23.32
C ALA A 181 -4.68 9.38 23.75
N LEU A 182 -3.69 10.05 23.16
CA LEU A 182 -3.39 11.46 23.42
C LEU A 182 -4.55 12.37 22.98
N VAL A 183 -5.11 12.14 21.81
CA VAL A 183 -6.26 12.88 21.28
C VAL A 183 -7.48 12.70 22.18
N ILE A 184 -7.80 11.47 22.58
CA ILE A 184 -8.90 11.18 23.52
C ILE A 184 -8.68 11.90 24.85
N GLY A 185 -7.45 11.82 25.41
CA GLY A 185 -7.10 12.51 26.66
C GLY A 185 -7.32 14.01 26.60
N PHE A 186 -6.93 14.64 25.50
CA PHE A 186 -7.13 16.07 25.28
C PHE A 186 -8.62 16.45 25.18
N PHE A 187 -9.41 15.72 24.39
CA PHE A 187 -10.84 15.99 24.22
C PHE A 187 -11.64 15.74 25.49
N VAL A 188 -11.40 14.63 26.19
CA VAL A 188 -12.09 14.34 27.47
C VAL A 188 -11.74 15.37 28.53
N GLY A 189 -10.46 15.78 28.63
CA GLY A 189 -10.03 16.82 29.57
C GLY A 189 -10.67 18.19 29.30
N THR A 190 -10.74 18.59 28.01
CA THR A 190 -11.38 19.87 27.62
C THR A 190 -12.89 19.85 27.83
N PHE A 191 -13.56 18.73 27.53
CA PHE A 191 -14.98 18.55 27.70
C PHE A 191 -15.37 18.52 29.19
N ALA A 192 -14.63 17.76 30.01
CA ALA A 192 -14.81 17.74 31.45
C ALA A 192 -14.66 19.14 32.08
N ARG A 193 -13.69 19.93 31.59
CA ARG A 193 -13.52 21.31 32.03
C ARG A 193 -14.70 22.21 31.67
N ALA A 194 -15.28 22.03 30.47
CA ALA A 194 -16.43 22.84 30.02
C ALA A 194 -17.70 22.51 30.81
N LEU A 195 -17.97 21.23 31.06
CA LEU A 195 -19.15 20.78 31.78
C LEU A 195 -19.08 20.99 33.31
N LEU A 196 -17.90 20.72 33.89
CA LEU A 196 -17.71 20.72 35.35
C LEU A 196 -17.06 22.03 35.86
N GLY A 197 -17.25 23.12 35.13
CA GLY A 197 -16.65 24.42 35.43
C GLY A 197 -17.04 24.99 36.80
N TRP A 198 -18.16 24.56 37.38
CA TRP A 198 -18.67 24.95 38.70
C TRP A 198 -17.99 24.21 39.87
N LEU A 199 -17.29 23.09 39.63
CA LEU A 199 -16.60 22.34 40.68
C LEU A 199 -15.26 22.98 41.05
N PRO A 200 -14.81 22.78 42.35
CA PRO A 200 -13.48 23.17 42.78
C PRO A 200 -12.40 22.57 41.90
N ARG A 201 -11.32 23.34 41.63
CA ARG A 201 -10.24 22.96 40.71
C ARG A 201 -9.68 21.55 40.94
N PRO A 202 -9.34 21.10 42.19
CA PRO A 202 -8.76 19.79 42.39
C PRO A 202 -9.71 18.65 42.03
N VAL A 203 -11.02 18.81 42.32
CA VAL A 203 -12.05 17.81 42.02
C VAL A 203 -12.24 17.66 40.49
N ARG A 204 -12.31 18.80 39.81
CA ARG A 204 -12.42 18.81 38.33
C ARG A 204 -11.22 18.18 37.66
N ALA A 205 -10.00 18.41 38.15
CA ALA A 205 -8.77 17.81 37.62
C ALA A 205 -8.76 16.29 37.79
N LEU A 206 -9.20 15.78 38.94
CA LEU A 206 -9.31 14.35 39.21
C LEU A 206 -10.36 13.68 38.29
N VAL A 207 -11.53 14.30 38.13
CA VAL A 207 -12.57 13.76 37.23
C VAL A 207 -12.13 13.80 35.78
N GLY A 208 -11.54 14.90 35.32
CA GLY A 208 -11.03 15.03 33.95
C GLY A 208 -9.86 14.09 33.65
N GLY A 209 -8.92 13.99 34.57
CA GLY A 209 -7.78 13.09 34.46
C GLY A 209 -8.16 11.61 34.53
N GLY A 210 -8.96 11.23 35.51
CA GLY A 210 -9.46 9.87 35.67
C GLY A 210 -10.32 9.43 34.48
N GLY A 211 -11.26 10.28 34.06
CA GLY A 211 -12.10 10.00 32.89
C GLY A 211 -11.30 9.84 31.60
N ALA A 212 -10.30 10.69 31.40
CA ALA A 212 -9.40 10.58 30.24
C ALA A 212 -8.58 9.27 30.24
N ALA A 213 -8.06 8.87 31.42
CA ALA A 213 -7.31 7.63 31.55
C ALA A 213 -8.16 6.39 31.26
N VAL A 214 -9.38 6.34 31.84
CA VAL A 214 -10.32 5.22 31.61
C VAL A 214 -10.76 5.17 30.15
N ALA A 215 -11.14 6.29 29.54
CA ALA A 215 -11.53 6.33 28.14
C ALA A 215 -10.38 5.89 27.24
N ALA A 216 -9.16 6.41 27.43
CA ALA A 216 -8.02 6.00 26.65
C ALA A 216 -7.70 4.51 26.82
N PHE A 217 -7.80 3.96 28.03
CA PHE A 217 -7.58 2.55 28.29
C PHE A 217 -8.58 1.65 27.57
N LEU A 218 -9.89 2.00 27.63
CA LEU A 218 -10.95 1.22 26.98
C LEU A 218 -10.78 1.17 25.46
N PHE A 219 -10.31 2.28 24.84
CA PHE A 219 -10.14 2.34 23.39
C PHE A 219 -8.81 1.82 22.87
N THR A 220 -7.73 1.88 23.68
CA THR A 220 -6.38 1.55 23.18
C THR A 220 -5.77 0.34 23.85
N SER A 221 -6.26 -0.09 25.01
CA SER A 221 -5.69 -1.16 25.85
C SER A 221 -4.19 -0.97 26.17
N LEU A 222 -3.69 0.27 26.12
CA LEU A 222 -2.28 0.63 26.34
C LEU A 222 -2.11 1.33 27.67
N TRP A 223 -1.55 0.65 28.67
CA TRP A 223 -1.37 1.18 30.04
C TRP A 223 -0.56 2.48 30.10
N LEU A 224 0.55 2.56 29.34
CA LEU A 224 1.42 3.75 29.32
C LEU A 224 0.72 4.94 28.67
N ALA A 225 0.03 4.72 27.54
CA ALA A 225 -0.71 5.76 26.84
C ALA A 225 -1.88 6.28 27.67
N SER A 226 -2.58 5.38 28.40
CA SER A 226 -3.67 5.74 29.29
C SER A 226 -3.19 6.59 30.48
N GLY A 227 -2.04 6.26 31.04
CA GLY A 227 -1.40 7.05 32.09
C GLY A 227 -1.05 8.47 31.63
N LEU A 228 -0.50 8.60 30.44
CA LEU A 228 -0.14 9.90 29.87
C LEU A 228 -1.38 10.73 29.50
N ALA A 229 -2.42 10.11 28.96
CA ALA A 229 -3.70 10.75 28.69
C ALA A 229 -4.36 11.28 29.98
N GLY A 230 -4.27 10.51 31.08
CA GLY A 230 -4.71 10.94 32.40
C GLY A 230 -3.95 12.17 32.93
N LEU A 231 -2.64 12.21 32.76
CA LEU A 231 -1.82 13.38 33.13
C LEU A 231 -2.17 14.62 32.32
N ILE A 232 -2.39 14.49 31.04
CA ILE A 232 -2.84 15.60 30.16
C ILE A 232 -4.20 16.12 30.61
N GLY A 233 -5.16 15.23 30.86
CA GLY A 233 -6.50 15.60 31.36
C GLY A 233 -6.44 16.32 32.69
N LEU A 234 -5.58 15.88 33.62
CA LEU A 234 -5.33 16.51 34.88
C LEU A 234 -4.75 17.93 34.74
N PHE A 235 -3.73 18.07 33.88
CA PHE A 235 -3.09 19.38 33.63
C PHE A 235 -4.04 20.37 32.97
N VAL A 236 -4.83 19.95 31.99
CA VAL A 236 -5.89 20.78 31.36
C VAL A 236 -6.95 21.19 32.38
N GLY A 237 -7.35 20.27 33.27
CA GLY A 237 -8.31 20.53 34.33
C GLY A 237 -7.82 21.57 35.37
N LEU A 238 -6.53 21.56 35.68
CA LEU A 238 -5.90 22.50 36.62
C LEU A 238 -5.63 23.88 36.00
N SER A 239 -5.53 23.97 34.66
CA SER A 239 -5.19 25.23 34.02
C SER A 239 -6.27 26.31 34.24
N SER A 240 -5.84 27.54 34.55
CA SER A 240 -6.72 28.67 34.93
C SER A 240 -7.16 29.55 33.76
N GLY A 241 -6.82 29.19 32.51
CA GLY A 241 -7.18 29.97 31.33
C GLY A 241 -8.68 29.95 31.05
N ARG A 242 -9.28 31.13 30.81
CA ARG A 242 -10.67 31.25 30.38
C ARG A 242 -10.80 30.72 28.95
N VAL A 243 -11.53 29.60 28.77
CA VAL A 243 -11.95 29.12 27.44
C VAL A 243 -13.05 30.05 26.95
N GLY A 244 -12.68 31.13 26.34
CA GLY A 244 -13.67 32.03 25.84
C GLY A 244 -13.10 33.12 24.94
N ARG A 245 -12.60 32.70 23.71
CA ARG A 245 -12.48 33.62 22.57
C ARG A 245 -12.06 32.99 21.27
N PHE A 246 -11.76 31.67 21.21
CA PHE A 246 -11.38 31.04 19.96
C PHE A 246 -12.52 30.54 19.04
N ALA A 247 -13.78 30.60 19.53
CA ALA A 247 -14.92 30.07 18.76
C ALA A 247 -15.69 31.17 17.99
N ARG A 248 -15.13 32.35 17.77
CA ARG A 248 -15.93 33.45 17.20
C ARG A 248 -15.35 34.12 15.95
N ASN A 249 -14.30 33.57 15.32
CA ASN A 249 -13.87 34.17 14.06
C ASN A 249 -13.10 33.20 13.18
N SER A 250 -13.74 32.17 12.67
CA SER A 250 -13.35 31.52 11.43
C SER A 250 -14.60 30.96 10.77
N GLY A 251 -15.13 31.75 9.85
CA GLY A 251 -16.15 31.29 8.92
C GLY A 251 -15.56 30.20 8.05
N TRP A 252 -16.07 29.01 8.15
CA TRP A 252 -15.82 27.94 7.17
C TRP A 252 -16.64 28.28 5.92
N GLY A 253 -15.98 28.93 4.98
CA GLY A 253 -16.48 29.08 3.62
C GLY A 253 -16.51 27.73 2.95
N GLY A 254 -17.69 27.29 2.53
CA GLY A 254 -17.90 26.09 1.76
C GLY A 254 -17.16 26.17 0.43
N GLY A 255 -16.25 25.25 0.18
CA GLY A 255 -15.66 24.96 -1.14
C GLY A 255 -16.42 23.80 -1.76
N GLY A 256 -17.27 24.12 -2.76
CA GLY A 256 -18.01 23.15 -3.51
C GLY A 256 -17.11 22.27 -4.36
N PHE A 257 -17.33 20.95 -4.28
CA PHE A 257 -16.79 20.02 -5.24
C PHE A 257 -17.61 20.14 -6.54
N GLY A 258 -17.06 20.85 -7.51
CA GLY A 258 -17.56 20.91 -8.87
C GLY A 258 -17.10 19.66 -9.64
N GLY A 259 -18.04 18.79 -9.99
CA GLY A 259 -17.84 17.70 -10.92
C GLY A 259 -17.58 18.23 -12.33
N GLY A 260 -16.62 17.63 -13.03
CA GLY A 260 -16.38 17.82 -14.45
C GLY A 260 -16.18 16.47 -15.10
N GLY A 261 -17.24 15.91 -15.63
CA GLY A 261 -17.19 14.73 -16.48
C GLY A 261 -16.51 15.04 -17.81
N GLY A 262 -15.63 14.15 -18.22
CA GLY A 262 -15.06 14.11 -19.57
C GLY A 262 -15.16 12.69 -20.09
N TRP A 263 -16.26 12.36 -20.75
CA TRP A 263 -16.39 11.15 -21.56
C TRP A 263 -15.70 11.42 -22.90
N GLY A 264 -14.52 10.79 -23.09
CA GLY A 264 -13.86 10.69 -24.38
C GLY A 264 -13.92 9.26 -24.86
N GLY A 265 -14.89 8.97 -25.72
CA GLY A 265 -14.94 7.73 -26.46
C GLY A 265 -13.88 7.72 -27.56
N GLY A 266 -13.28 6.55 -27.80
CA GLY A 266 -12.36 6.26 -28.90
C GLY A 266 -12.20 4.77 -28.96
N GLY A 267 -12.89 4.10 -29.73
CA GLY A 267 -12.82 3.58 -31.04
C GLY A 267 -11.94 2.34 -31.08
N GLY A 268 -12.60 1.15 -31.22
CA GLY A 268 -11.98 -0.14 -31.40
C GLY A 268 -11.00 -0.21 -32.59
N GLY A 269 -9.94 -0.95 -32.40
CA GLY A 269 -9.09 -1.45 -33.44
C GLY A 269 -8.85 -2.93 -33.18
N PHE A 270 -9.63 -3.80 -33.82
CA PHE A 270 -9.29 -5.18 -33.96
C PHE A 270 -8.16 -5.27 -34.98
N GLY A 271 -6.93 -5.33 -34.50
CA GLY A 271 -5.76 -5.68 -35.28
C GLY A 271 -5.38 -7.11 -35.03
N GLY A 272 -5.88 -8.03 -35.85
CA GLY A 272 -5.34 -9.38 -35.91
C GLY A 272 -4.02 -9.37 -36.64
N GLY A 273 -3.03 -10.14 -36.16
CA GLY A 273 -1.84 -10.44 -36.94
C GLY A 273 -0.61 -10.70 -36.09
N GLY A 274 -0.17 -11.95 -36.06
CA GLY A 274 1.18 -12.32 -35.64
C GLY A 274 1.26 -12.80 -34.20
N GLY A 275 1.46 -14.11 -34.01
CA GLY A 275 1.52 -14.82 -32.74
C GLY A 275 2.63 -14.39 -31.77
N GLY A 276 2.52 -13.21 -31.25
CA GLY A 276 3.31 -12.73 -30.13
C GLY A 276 2.44 -12.61 -28.88
N TRP A 277 2.98 -12.94 -27.72
CA TRP A 277 2.35 -12.67 -26.44
C TRP A 277 2.23 -11.16 -26.26
N GLY A 278 1.06 -10.65 -25.95
CA GLY A 278 0.80 -9.22 -25.77
C GLY A 278 -0.35 -8.94 -24.83
N GLY A 279 -0.39 -7.75 -24.27
CA GLY A 279 -1.47 -7.29 -23.41
C GLY A 279 -2.77 -7.08 -24.18
N GLY A 280 -3.89 -7.41 -23.55
CA GLY A 280 -5.24 -7.28 -24.11
C GLY A 280 -5.92 -5.93 -23.86
N GLY A 281 -5.23 -4.96 -23.28
CA GLY A 281 -5.77 -3.62 -23.01
C GLY A 281 -6.35 -3.42 -21.62
N GLY A 282 -6.06 -4.31 -20.66
CA GLY A 282 -6.50 -4.21 -19.28
C GLY A 282 -5.86 -3.08 -18.50
N ARG A 283 -6.47 -2.72 -17.38
CA ARG A 283 -6.06 -1.63 -16.48
C ARG A 283 -6.05 -2.09 -15.04
N SER A 284 -5.18 -1.48 -14.22
CA SER A 284 -5.12 -1.63 -12.76
C SER A 284 -5.31 -0.28 -12.08
N GLY A 285 -5.80 -0.28 -10.85
CA GLY A 285 -5.87 0.88 -9.97
C GLY A 285 -4.67 1.04 -9.05
N GLY A 286 -3.64 0.19 -9.20
CA GLY A 286 -2.51 0.16 -8.27
C GLY A 286 -2.81 -0.60 -6.97
N GLY A 287 -3.92 -1.35 -6.91
CA GLY A 287 -4.22 -2.30 -5.85
C GLY A 287 -3.20 -3.43 -5.76
N GLY A 288 -3.41 -4.37 -4.84
CA GLY A 288 -2.51 -5.49 -4.61
C GLY A 288 -1.60 -5.33 -3.40
N ALA A 289 -0.55 -6.13 -3.32
CA ALA A 289 0.35 -6.12 -2.17
C ALA A 289 1.80 -6.21 -2.59
N SER A 290 2.67 -5.68 -1.73
CA SER A 290 4.12 -5.81 -1.83
C SER A 290 4.70 -6.46 -0.58
N GLY A 291 5.80 -7.18 -0.75
CA GLY A 291 6.51 -7.82 0.36
C GLY A 291 8.00 -7.91 0.13
N GLY A 292 8.72 -8.30 1.18
CA GLY A 292 10.14 -8.58 1.12
C GLY A 292 10.45 -9.94 1.75
N TRP A 293 11.65 -10.46 1.49
CA TRP A 293 12.11 -11.73 2.04
C TRP A 293 13.53 -11.65 2.57
#